data_f9862868b21706a0acf4cba53829c217
#
_entry.id   f9862868b21706a0acf4cba53829c217
#
_cell.length_a   1.000
_cell.length_b   1.000
_cell.length_c   1.000
_cell.angle_alpha   90.00
_cell.angle_beta   90.00
_cell.angle_gamma   90.00
#
_symmetry.space_group_name_H-M   'P 1'
#
loop_
_entity.id
_entity.type
_entity.pdbx_description
1 polymer ?
#
loop_
_entity_poly.entity_id
_entity_poly.type
_entity_poly.pdbx_seq_one_letter_code
_entity_poly.pdbx_strand_id
1 'polypeptide(L)'
;MKRFEELDSLFHPKAAAVVGATESPFKHGNWYMRSILNRGFPKEHLYPINPNEKEVLGIKAYPRVQDVPEPLDYVVVAIPKKIIKEVVKDCVEAQAKFVMIFTSGFSESTSEREEGKKLEKELLEIIRGTKTRIVGPNGMGV
;
A
#
# COMPACT_ATOMS: atom_id res chain seq x y z
N MET A 1 -8.41 -25.19 4.25
CA MET A 1 -7.11 -25.14 3.58
C MET A 1 -7.02 -23.98 2.58
N LYS A 2 -7.88 -23.88 1.59
CA LYS A 2 -7.85 -22.77 0.60
C LYS A 2 -7.76 -21.34 1.21
N ARG A 3 -8.42 -21.08 2.34
CA ARG A 3 -8.41 -19.76 3.01
C ARG A 3 -7.04 -19.39 3.58
N PHE A 4 -6.27 -20.36 4.06
CA PHE A 4 -4.92 -20.12 4.59
C PHE A 4 -3.92 -19.88 3.46
N GLU A 5 -4.05 -20.59 2.36
CA GLU A 5 -3.23 -20.41 1.17
C GLU A 5 -3.44 -19.02 0.53
N GLU A 6 -4.69 -18.50 0.56
CA GLU A 6 -4.99 -17.16 0.08
C GLU A 6 -4.35 -16.05 0.94
N LEU A 7 -4.17 -16.29 2.24
CA LEU A 7 -3.57 -15.34 3.18
C LEU A 7 -2.04 -15.46 3.26
N ASP A 8 -1.46 -16.51 2.72
CA ASP A 8 -0.01 -16.72 2.80
C ASP A 8 0.77 -15.54 2.22
N SER A 9 0.35 -15.01 1.08
CA SER A 9 0.97 -13.86 0.45
C SER A 9 0.83 -12.54 1.22
N LEU A 10 -0.04 -12.48 2.24
CA LEU A 10 -0.11 -11.35 3.17
C LEU A 10 1.03 -11.39 4.19
N PHE A 11 1.34 -12.57 4.70
CA PHE A 11 2.36 -12.77 5.74
C PHE A 11 3.75 -13.06 5.17
N HIS A 12 3.80 -13.66 3.97
CA HIS A 12 5.02 -14.02 3.26
C HIS A 12 5.00 -13.51 1.81
N PRO A 13 4.93 -12.17 1.61
CA PRO A 13 4.88 -11.61 0.27
C PRO A 13 6.19 -11.87 -0.48
N LYS A 14 6.09 -12.21 -1.77
CA LYS A 14 7.25 -12.36 -2.67
C LYS A 14 7.71 -11.01 -3.20
N ALA A 15 6.76 -10.12 -3.49
CA ALA A 15 7.03 -8.76 -3.93
C ALA A 15 6.13 -7.77 -3.19
N ALA A 16 6.70 -6.64 -2.79
CA ALA A 16 6.02 -5.60 -2.05
C ALA A 16 6.32 -4.21 -2.61
N ALA A 17 5.38 -3.28 -2.44
CA ALA A 17 5.57 -1.88 -2.79
C ALA A 17 5.19 -0.97 -1.62
N VAL A 18 5.81 0.21 -1.58
CA VAL A 18 5.49 1.27 -0.63
C VAL A 18 5.10 2.53 -1.41
N VAL A 19 3.82 2.86 -1.40
CA VAL A 19 3.29 4.10 -2.00
C VAL A 19 3.47 5.25 -1.01
N GLY A 20 4.11 6.32 -1.48
CA GLY A 20 4.57 7.41 -0.63
C GLY A 20 5.99 7.20 -0.09
N ALA A 21 6.73 6.25 -0.66
CA ALA A 21 8.14 6.05 -0.34
C ALA A 21 8.96 7.32 -0.61
N THR A 22 9.90 7.65 0.28
CA THR A 22 10.70 8.89 0.19
C THR A 22 12.01 8.77 0.94
N GLU A 23 12.99 9.57 0.55
CA GLU A 23 14.26 9.72 1.28
C GLU A 23 14.09 10.45 2.61
N SER A 24 13.03 11.25 2.78
CA SER A 24 12.82 12.03 4.00
C SER A 24 12.60 11.13 5.23
N PRO A 25 13.51 11.14 6.23
CA PRO A 25 13.43 10.27 7.40
C PRO A 25 12.26 10.60 8.34
N PHE A 26 11.62 11.75 8.15
CA PHE A 26 10.49 12.21 8.96
C PHE A 26 9.12 11.77 8.42
N LYS A 27 9.10 11.10 7.27
CA LYS A 27 7.85 10.64 6.64
C LYS A 27 7.67 9.14 6.80
N HIS A 28 6.42 8.73 6.95
CA HIS A 28 6.06 7.31 7.16
C HIS A 28 6.48 6.40 6.00
N GLY A 29 6.48 6.89 4.77
CA GLY A 29 6.98 6.13 3.62
C GLY A 29 8.43 5.70 3.75
N ASN A 30 9.30 6.57 4.31
CA ASN A 30 10.68 6.22 4.62
C ASN A 30 10.76 5.18 5.74
N TRP A 31 9.97 5.36 6.79
CA TRP A 31 9.91 4.44 7.91
C TRP A 31 9.51 3.03 7.47
N TYR A 32 8.50 2.89 6.62
CA TYR A 32 8.08 1.60 6.07
C TYR A 32 9.18 0.96 5.21
N MET A 33 9.80 1.73 4.32
CA MET A 33 10.92 1.24 3.50
C MET A 33 12.05 0.67 4.38
N ARG A 34 12.47 1.42 5.39
CA ARG A 34 13.53 0.98 6.32
C ARG A 34 13.11 -0.24 7.14
N SER A 35 11.88 -0.26 7.65
CA SER A 35 11.36 -1.38 8.44
C SER A 35 11.35 -2.69 7.66
N ILE A 36 10.90 -2.64 6.42
CA ILE A 36 10.87 -3.81 5.52
C ILE A 36 12.28 -4.30 5.22
N LEU A 37 13.18 -3.39 4.85
CA LEU A 37 14.58 -3.73 4.56
C LEU A 37 15.34 -4.27 5.78
N ASN A 38 15.15 -3.68 6.96
CA ASN A 38 15.79 -4.11 8.20
C ASN A 38 15.35 -5.51 8.64
N ARG A 39 14.20 -5.98 8.18
CA ARG A 39 13.71 -7.34 8.42
C ARG A 39 14.24 -8.36 7.39
N GLY A 40 15.10 -7.93 6.47
CA GLY A 40 15.73 -8.81 5.50
C GLY A 40 14.92 -9.07 4.24
N PHE A 41 13.90 -8.26 3.95
CA PHE A 41 13.15 -8.39 2.70
C PHE A 41 14.07 -8.10 1.50
N PRO A 42 14.02 -8.90 0.42
CA PRO A 42 14.90 -8.72 -0.74
C PRO A 42 14.68 -7.38 -1.43
N LYS A 43 15.75 -6.61 -1.62
CA LYS A 43 15.71 -5.28 -2.27
C LYS A 43 15.16 -5.33 -3.69
N GLU A 44 15.49 -6.39 -4.41
CA GLU A 44 15.08 -6.63 -5.80
C GLU A 44 13.57 -6.85 -5.97
N HIS A 45 12.86 -7.12 -4.88
CA HIS A 45 11.41 -7.34 -4.84
C HIS A 45 10.66 -6.28 -4.02
N LEU A 46 11.36 -5.20 -3.62
CA LEU A 46 10.76 -4.06 -2.92
C LEU A 46 10.72 -2.83 -3.83
N TYR A 47 9.53 -2.30 -4.06
CA TYR A 47 9.27 -1.23 -5.01
C TYR A 47 8.81 0.06 -4.35
N PRO A 48 9.68 1.08 -4.27
CA PRO A 48 9.26 2.42 -3.88
C PRO A 48 8.36 3.03 -4.96
N ILE A 49 7.21 3.58 -4.56
CA ILE A 49 6.29 4.28 -5.46
C ILE A 49 6.20 5.74 -5.04
N ASN A 50 6.70 6.61 -5.90
CA ASN A 50 6.64 8.06 -5.73
C ASN A 50 6.88 8.75 -7.07
N PRO A 51 5.96 9.61 -7.56
CA PRO A 51 6.12 10.27 -8.87
C PRO A 51 7.25 11.30 -8.90
N ASN A 52 7.74 11.75 -7.74
CA ASN A 52 8.77 12.78 -7.62
C ASN A 52 10.18 12.25 -7.29
N GLU A 53 10.30 10.96 -7.01
CA GLU A 53 11.57 10.31 -6.69
C GLU A 53 12.00 9.35 -7.80
N LYS A 54 13.29 9.37 -8.14
CA LYS A 54 13.87 8.39 -9.08
C LYS A 54 14.38 7.16 -8.36
N GLU A 55 14.76 7.35 -7.10
CA GLU A 55 15.36 6.33 -6.25
C GLU A 55 15.02 6.63 -4.79
N VAL A 56 14.80 5.59 -3.97
CA VAL A 56 14.62 5.70 -2.53
C VAL A 56 15.45 4.61 -1.86
N LEU A 57 16.35 4.99 -0.95
CA LEU A 57 17.27 4.09 -0.22
C LEU A 57 18.06 3.17 -1.16
N GLY A 58 18.51 3.70 -2.30
CA GLY A 58 19.28 2.94 -3.29
C GLY A 58 18.44 1.98 -4.15
N ILE A 59 17.11 2.07 -4.10
CA ILE A 59 16.20 1.25 -4.88
C ILE A 59 15.46 2.14 -5.89
N LYS A 60 15.43 1.74 -7.16
CA LYS A 60 14.71 2.44 -8.20
C LYS A 60 13.25 2.65 -7.81
N ALA A 61 12.78 3.90 -7.86
CA ALA A 61 11.38 4.25 -7.64
C ALA A 61 10.58 4.24 -8.94
N TYR A 62 9.29 3.97 -8.82
CA TYR A 62 8.33 3.98 -9.92
C TYR A 62 7.27 5.03 -9.65
N PRO A 63 6.79 5.76 -10.68
CA PRO A 63 5.80 6.81 -10.47
C PRO A 63 4.43 6.28 -10.06
N ARG A 64 4.04 5.10 -10.52
CA ARG A 64 2.75 4.46 -10.24
C ARG A 64 2.91 2.96 -9.97
N VAL A 65 1.94 2.39 -9.27
CA VAL A 65 1.93 0.95 -8.94
C VAL A 65 1.92 0.08 -10.21
N GLN A 66 1.23 0.51 -11.25
CA GLN A 66 1.16 -0.22 -12.53
C GLN A 66 2.49 -0.31 -13.28
N ASP A 67 3.44 0.56 -12.96
CA ASP A 67 4.75 0.59 -13.63
C ASP A 67 5.72 -0.46 -13.09
N VAL A 68 5.37 -1.12 -11.99
CA VAL A 68 6.17 -2.18 -11.36
C VAL A 68 6.25 -3.41 -12.27
N PRO A 69 7.46 -3.98 -12.51
CA PRO A 69 7.66 -5.02 -13.50
C PRO A 69 7.25 -6.44 -13.07
N GLU A 70 6.76 -6.62 -11.85
CA GLU A 70 6.31 -7.94 -11.35
C GLU A 70 4.99 -7.84 -10.58
N PRO A 71 4.25 -8.96 -10.42
CA PRO A 71 3.03 -9.00 -9.64
C PRO A 71 3.30 -8.67 -8.16
N LEU A 72 2.47 -7.81 -7.57
CA LEU A 72 2.61 -7.39 -6.18
C LEU A 72 1.69 -8.21 -5.26
N ASP A 73 2.28 -8.80 -4.23
CA ASP A 73 1.53 -9.47 -3.17
C ASP A 73 1.04 -8.48 -2.11
N TYR A 74 1.87 -7.49 -1.77
CA TYR A 74 1.62 -6.56 -0.67
C TYR A 74 1.99 -5.13 -1.02
N VAL A 75 1.06 -4.20 -0.85
CA VAL A 75 1.27 -2.78 -1.08
C VAL A 75 0.96 -1.99 0.19
N VAL A 76 1.94 -1.26 0.70
CA VAL A 76 1.76 -0.31 1.79
C VAL A 76 1.38 1.05 1.19
N VAL A 77 0.30 1.65 1.68
CA VAL A 77 -0.16 2.97 1.24
C VAL A 77 0.00 3.97 2.38
N ALA A 78 0.99 4.86 2.25
CA ALA A 78 1.35 5.88 3.25
C ALA A 78 1.34 7.27 2.59
N ILE A 79 0.16 7.72 2.17
CA ILE A 79 -0.08 8.95 1.41
C ILE A 79 -1.22 9.77 2.02
N PRO A 80 -1.39 11.04 1.66
CA PRO A 80 -2.53 11.84 2.09
C PRO A 80 -3.88 11.23 1.67
N LYS A 81 -4.88 11.31 2.55
CA LYS A 81 -6.23 10.78 2.36
C LYS A 81 -6.88 11.18 1.03
N LYS A 82 -6.65 12.42 0.60
CA LYS A 82 -7.25 12.99 -0.61
C LYS A 82 -6.96 12.24 -1.92
N ILE A 83 -5.83 11.53 -2.01
CA ILE A 83 -5.42 10.79 -3.22
C ILE A 83 -5.54 9.28 -3.09
N ILE A 84 -6.09 8.80 -1.98
CA ILE A 84 -6.11 7.36 -1.67
C ILE A 84 -6.96 6.55 -2.65
N LYS A 85 -8.07 7.12 -3.14
CA LYS A 85 -8.94 6.44 -4.12
C LYS A 85 -8.21 6.14 -5.42
N GLU A 86 -7.44 7.10 -5.92
CA GLU A 86 -6.64 6.91 -7.14
C GLU A 86 -5.58 5.83 -6.96
N VAL A 87 -4.89 5.86 -5.83
CA VAL A 87 -3.87 4.84 -5.52
C VAL A 87 -4.48 3.44 -5.37
N VAL A 88 -5.64 3.31 -4.73
CA VAL A 88 -6.33 2.01 -4.63
C VAL A 88 -6.78 1.52 -6.01
N LYS A 89 -7.26 2.40 -6.91
CA LYS A 89 -7.53 2.04 -8.31
C LYS A 89 -6.28 1.54 -9.02
N ASP A 90 -5.15 2.22 -8.85
CA ASP A 90 -3.87 1.79 -9.40
C ASP A 90 -3.47 0.39 -8.89
N CYS A 91 -3.67 0.12 -7.60
CA CYS A 91 -3.43 -1.20 -7.02
C CYS A 91 -4.33 -2.29 -7.63
N VAL A 92 -5.60 -1.97 -7.89
CA VAL A 92 -6.54 -2.89 -8.55
C VAL A 92 -6.12 -3.16 -9.99
N GLU A 93 -5.75 -2.15 -10.75
CA GLU A 93 -5.24 -2.31 -12.13
C GLU A 93 -3.97 -3.15 -12.17
N ALA A 94 -3.07 -2.94 -11.21
CA ALA A 94 -1.85 -3.74 -11.06
C ALA A 94 -2.13 -5.16 -10.49
N GLN A 95 -3.37 -5.47 -10.18
CA GLN A 95 -3.78 -6.75 -9.57
C GLN A 95 -3.04 -7.09 -8.26
N ALA A 96 -2.69 -6.06 -7.48
CA ALA A 96 -2.11 -6.23 -6.16
C ALA A 96 -3.05 -7.06 -5.27
N LYS A 97 -2.51 -8.04 -4.54
CA LYS A 97 -3.35 -8.93 -3.72
C LYS A 97 -3.83 -8.25 -2.45
N PHE A 98 -2.92 -7.65 -1.70
CA PHE A 98 -3.21 -6.97 -0.44
C PHE A 98 -2.72 -5.52 -0.46
N VAL A 99 -3.60 -4.61 -0.07
CA VAL A 99 -3.32 -3.18 0.05
C VAL A 99 -3.53 -2.76 1.49
N MET A 100 -2.45 -2.53 2.21
CA MET A 100 -2.48 -2.06 3.59
C MET A 100 -2.50 -0.53 3.59
N ILE A 101 -3.55 0.04 4.15
CA ILE A 101 -3.73 1.49 4.22
C ILE A 101 -3.33 1.97 5.61
N PHE A 102 -2.19 2.64 5.70
CA PHE A 102 -1.70 3.29 6.90
C PHE A 102 -2.48 4.58 7.21
N THR A 103 -2.88 5.31 6.18
CA THR A 103 -3.59 6.59 6.28
C THR A 103 -4.78 6.52 7.23
N SER A 104 -4.89 7.50 8.13
CA SER A 104 -6.00 7.67 9.07
C SER A 104 -7.00 8.74 8.61
N GLY A 105 -8.02 9.02 9.43
CA GLY A 105 -9.06 10.01 9.14
C GLY A 105 -10.27 9.43 8.42
N PHE A 106 -10.55 8.16 8.65
CA PHE A 106 -11.73 7.46 8.16
C PHE A 106 -12.84 7.43 9.23
N SER A 107 -13.59 6.35 9.33
CA SER A 107 -14.71 6.25 10.29
C SER A 107 -14.28 6.26 11.76
N GLU A 108 -13.01 6.03 12.06
CA GLU A 108 -12.42 6.13 13.39
C GLU A 108 -12.28 7.59 13.86
N SER A 109 -12.25 8.55 12.95
CA SER A 109 -12.17 9.99 13.28
C SER A 109 -13.48 10.51 13.81
N THR A 110 -13.45 11.19 14.97
CA THR A 110 -14.65 11.79 15.56
C THR A 110 -15.10 13.06 14.83
N SER A 111 -14.18 13.82 14.25
CA SER A 111 -14.44 15.08 13.54
C SER A 111 -14.85 14.90 12.08
N GLU A 112 -14.41 13.83 11.44
CA GLU A 112 -14.63 13.57 10.00
C GLU A 112 -15.35 12.23 9.76
N ARG A 113 -16.08 11.74 10.74
CA ARG A 113 -16.66 10.38 10.74
C ARG A 113 -17.52 10.07 9.52
N GLU A 114 -18.39 10.99 9.13
CA GLU A 114 -19.32 10.76 8.01
C GLU A 114 -18.56 10.75 6.67
N GLU A 115 -17.60 11.65 6.48
CA GLU A 115 -16.74 11.65 5.30
C GLU A 115 -15.86 10.39 5.26
N GLY A 116 -15.34 9.98 6.41
CA GLY A 116 -14.56 8.75 6.56
C GLY A 116 -15.34 7.50 6.17
N LYS A 117 -16.57 7.37 6.64
CA LYS A 117 -17.46 6.25 6.27
C LYS A 117 -17.79 6.25 4.77
N LYS A 118 -18.03 7.44 4.20
CA LYS A 118 -18.26 7.58 2.76
C LYS A 118 -17.04 7.10 1.97
N LEU A 119 -15.85 7.52 2.36
CA LEU A 119 -14.61 7.12 1.72
C LEU A 119 -14.35 5.61 1.82
N GLU A 120 -14.57 5.01 3.01
CA GLU A 120 -14.49 3.55 3.19
C GLU A 120 -15.43 2.81 2.23
N LYS A 121 -16.67 3.29 2.11
CA LYS A 121 -17.65 2.72 1.18
C LYS A 121 -17.18 2.83 -0.27
N GLU A 122 -16.65 3.97 -0.66
CA GLU A 122 -16.11 4.18 -2.02
C GLU A 122 -14.91 3.25 -2.30
N LEU A 123 -14.02 3.04 -1.32
CA LEU A 123 -12.91 2.09 -1.45
C LEU A 123 -13.41 0.65 -1.61
N LEU A 124 -14.42 0.24 -0.84
CA LEU A 124 -15.05 -1.07 -0.99
C LEU A 124 -15.69 -1.27 -2.38
N GLU A 125 -16.30 -0.21 -2.94
CA GLU A 125 -16.83 -0.26 -4.31
C GLU A 125 -15.73 -0.45 -5.35
N ILE A 126 -14.57 0.23 -5.18
CA ILE A 126 -13.42 0.12 -6.08
C ILE A 126 -12.88 -1.33 -6.14
N ILE A 127 -12.81 -2.00 -5.00
CA ILE A 127 -12.26 -3.39 -4.94
C ILE A 127 -13.32 -4.47 -5.20
N ARG A 128 -14.61 -4.10 -5.26
CA ARG A 128 -15.70 -5.06 -5.46
C ARG A 128 -15.50 -5.86 -6.74
N GLY A 129 -15.61 -7.19 -6.64
CA GLY A 129 -15.44 -8.11 -7.76
C GLY A 129 -13.99 -8.29 -8.24
N THR A 130 -13.03 -7.68 -7.56
CA THR A 130 -11.59 -7.83 -7.84
C THR A 130 -10.95 -8.85 -6.90
N LYS A 131 -9.69 -9.19 -7.17
CA LYS A 131 -8.87 -10.03 -6.28
C LYS A 131 -8.14 -9.22 -5.20
N THR A 132 -8.14 -7.89 -5.28
CA THR A 132 -7.50 -7.00 -4.33
C THR A 132 -8.28 -6.95 -3.03
N ARG A 133 -7.57 -7.05 -1.91
CA ARG A 133 -8.13 -6.93 -0.56
C ARG A 133 -7.46 -5.79 0.20
N ILE A 134 -8.24 -5.03 0.95
CA ILE A 134 -7.74 -3.93 1.77
C ILE A 134 -7.54 -4.43 3.21
N VAL A 135 -6.41 -4.03 3.81
CA VAL A 135 -6.09 -4.17 5.22
C VAL A 135 -6.04 -2.76 5.82
N GLY A 136 -6.85 -2.49 6.81
CA GLY A 136 -7.06 -1.16 7.35
C GLY A 136 -8.41 -0.57 6.93
N PRO A 137 -8.61 0.77 6.88
CA PRO A 137 -7.59 1.83 7.02
C PRO A 137 -7.01 1.99 8.44
N ASN A 138 -6.06 2.95 8.60
CA ASN A 138 -5.36 3.20 9.85
C ASN A 138 -4.65 1.96 10.43
N GLY A 139 -4.16 1.10 9.54
CA GLY A 139 -3.38 -0.08 9.90
C GLY A 139 -1.89 0.20 10.03
N MET A 140 -1.21 -0.51 10.93
CA MET A 140 0.24 -0.42 11.12
C MET A 140 1.01 -1.45 10.28
N GLY A 141 0.34 -2.43 9.73
CA GLY A 141 0.90 -3.54 8.99
C GLY A 141 0.56 -4.90 9.62
N VAL A 142 1.11 -5.95 9.04
CA VAL A 142 0.98 -7.34 9.46
C VAL A 142 2.32 -7.99 9.61
#